data_6e96ff784c57c0af72639f54cbe8f081
#
_entry.id   6e96ff784c57c0af72639f54cbe8f081
#
_cell.length_a   1.000
_cell.length_b   1.000
_cell.length_c   1.000
_cell.angle_alpha   90.00
_cell.angle_beta   90.00
_cell.angle_gamma   90.00
#
_symmetry.space_group_name_H-M   'P 1'
#
loop_
_entity.id
_entity.type
_entity.pdbx_description
1 polymer ?
#
loop_
_entity_poly.entity_id
_entity_poly.type
_entity_poly.pdbx_seq_one_letter_code
_entity_poly.pdbx_strand_id
1 'polypeptide(L)'
;MSTFKKNTLQADVTLVDLEADFSGGGFAAAGSPLQQPLLGGNGGNPGEATAVPAMSAIFPVGDTGMTVGAMISAPFGLKTEYENGWVGRYTALESEVKTVDLTLSASFDFGSEVSFGFGLVYERAEATLSKAIDFGSSICAINVLLCVTPDPVNAPYGPQKNDGGIVVEGD
;
A
#
# COMPACT_ATOMS: atom_id res chain seq x y z
N MET A 1 16.82 21.63 14.57
CA MET A 1 16.88 21.24 16.01
C MET A 1 17.65 22.26 16.85
N SER A 2 18.77 22.80 16.41
CA SER A 2 19.60 23.77 17.15
C SER A 2 18.87 25.04 17.67
N THR A 3 17.71 25.36 17.13
CA THR A 3 16.90 26.53 17.54
C THR A 3 16.05 26.30 18.80
N PHE A 4 15.89 25.06 19.26
CA PHE A 4 15.11 24.74 20.44
C PHE A 4 15.96 24.96 21.70
N LYS A 5 15.54 25.87 22.55
CA LYS A 5 16.22 26.23 23.83
C LYS A 5 15.56 25.61 25.05
N LYS A 6 14.50 24.86 24.87
CA LYS A 6 13.73 24.20 25.95
C LYS A 6 13.36 22.79 25.55
N ASN A 7 13.17 21.94 26.53
CA ASN A 7 12.57 20.62 26.31
C ASN A 7 11.22 20.78 25.61
N THR A 8 11.08 20.13 24.49
CA THR A 8 9.91 20.24 23.65
C THR A 8 9.37 18.85 23.34
N LEU A 9 8.09 18.67 23.59
CA LEU A 9 7.34 17.48 23.15
C LEU A 9 6.30 17.95 22.14
N GLN A 10 6.19 17.22 21.05
CA GLN A 10 5.20 17.46 20.01
C GLN A 10 4.51 16.14 19.69
N ALA A 11 3.20 16.20 19.50
CA ALA A 11 2.42 15.09 18.96
C ALA A 11 1.44 15.68 17.95
N ASP A 12 1.30 15.01 16.83
CA ASP A 12 0.36 15.36 15.78
C ASP A 12 -0.25 14.11 15.14
N VAL A 13 -1.39 14.30 14.48
CA VAL A 13 -2.07 13.28 13.71
C VAL A 13 -2.54 13.92 12.41
N THR A 14 -2.10 13.36 11.30
CA THR A 14 -2.57 13.74 9.97
C THR A 14 -3.59 12.72 9.50
N LEU A 15 -4.76 13.16 9.06
CA LEU A 15 -5.73 12.30 8.39
C LEU A 15 -5.52 12.42 6.89
N VAL A 16 -5.30 11.28 6.25
CA VAL A 16 -5.20 11.15 4.80
C VAL A 16 -6.45 10.43 4.33
N ASP A 17 -7.27 11.10 3.54
CA ASP A 17 -8.46 10.52 2.91
C ASP A 17 -8.19 10.38 1.41
N LEU A 18 -8.15 9.13 0.96
CA LEU A 18 -7.90 8.81 -0.44
C LEU A 18 -9.22 8.44 -1.11
N GLU A 19 -9.58 9.19 -2.13
CA GLU A 19 -10.69 8.85 -3.01
C GLU A 19 -10.17 8.55 -4.41
N ALA A 20 -10.63 7.45 -4.99
CA ALA A 20 -10.29 7.09 -6.35
C ALA A 20 -11.47 6.40 -7.04
N ASP A 21 -11.72 6.79 -8.27
CA ASP A 21 -12.71 6.16 -9.15
C ASP A 21 -12.03 5.49 -10.32
N PHE A 22 -12.32 4.23 -10.53
CA PHE A 22 -11.84 3.50 -11.69
C PHE A 22 -12.88 3.54 -12.83
N SER A 23 -12.40 3.85 -14.01
CA SER A 23 -13.18 3.70 -15.24
C SER A 23 -12.34 2.97 -16.28
N GLY A 24 -12.87 1.87 -16.79
CA GLY A 24 -12.14 1.08 -17.78
C GLY A 24 -12.64 -0.34 -17.84
N GLY A 25 -11.93 -1.17 -18.61
CA GLY A 25 -12.23 -2.59 -18.78
C GLY A 25 -11.03 -3.29 -19.39
N GLY A 26 -11.18 -4.55 -19.70
CA GLY A 26 -10.15 -5.37 -20.30
C GLY A 26 -10.73 -6.66 -20.85
N PHE A 27 -9.86 -7.60 -21.14
CA PHE A 27 -10.26 -8.90 -21.65
C PHE A 27 -9.61 -10.01 -20.83
N ALA A 28 -10.40 -11.00 -20.44
CA ALA A 28 -9.89 -12.27 -19.95
C ALA A 28 -9.42 -13.13 -21.14
N ALA A 29 -8.42 -13.97 -20.94
CA ALA A 29 -7.81 -14.80 -21.97
C ALA A 29 -7.44 -14.01 -23.25
N ALA A 30 -6.92 -12.81 -23.07
CA ALA A 30 -6.58 -11.89 -24.16
C ALA A 30 -5.66 -12.55 -25.19
N GLY A 31 -5.96 -12.32 -26.48
CA GLY A 31 -5.18 -12.91 -27.59
C GLY A 31 -5.46 -14.40 -27.85
N SER A 32 -6.38 -15.03 -27.16
CA SER A 32 -6.82 -16.41 -27.39
C SER A 32 -8.19 -16.45 -28.08
N PRO A 33 -8.58 -17.61 -28.68
CA PRO A 33 -9.93 -17.80 -29.20
C PRO A 33 -11.03 -17.74 -28.14
N LEU A 34 -10.69 -17.81 -26.87
CA LEU A 34 -11.60 -17.74 -25.72
C LEU A 34 -11.66 -16.34 -25.10
N GLN A 35 -11.09 -15.34 -25.75
CA GLN A 35 -11.09 -13.97 -25.28
C GLN A 35 -12.51 -13.47 -25.08
N GLN A 36 -12.75 -12.91 -23.90
CA GLN A 36 -14.03 -12.27 -23.55
C GLN A 36 -13.81 -11.03 -22.70
N PRO A 37 -14.71 -10.06 -22.72
CA PRO A 37 -14.61 -8.89 -21.85
C PRO A 37 -14.55 -9.32 -20.38
N LEU A 38 -13.76 -8.59 -19.59
CA LEU A 38 -13.78 -8.75 -18.15
C LEU A 38 -15.15 -8.36 -17.60
N LEU A 39 -15.71 -9.22 -16.76
CA LEU A 39 -16.97 -9.01 -16.08
C LEU A 39 -16.70 -8.45 -14.69
N GLY A 40 -17.54 -7.54 -14.25
CA GLY A 40 -17.46 -6.94 -12.92
C GLY A 40 -17.84 -5.47 -12.91
N GLY A 41 -17.93 -4.92 -11.72
CA GLY A 41 -18.14 -3.50 -11.48
C GLY A 41 -16.84 -2.69 -11.55
N ASN A 42 -16.94 -1.39 -11.27
CA ASN A 42 -15.80 -0.48 -11.19
C ASN A 42 -14.97 -0.62 -9.88
N GLY A 43 -15.43 -1.45 -8.93
CA GLY A 43 -14.72 -1.70 -7.66
C GLY A 43 -15.02 -0.72 -6.54
N GLY A 44 -15.88 0.25 -6.76
CA GLY A 44 -16.19 1.30 -5.79
C GLY A 44 -15.04 2.27 -5.57
N ASN A 45 -15.09 3.01 -4.47
CA ASN A 45 -13.96 3.80 -3.99
C ASN A 45 -13.03 2.89 -3.18
N PRO A 46 -11.80 2.61 -3.64
CA PRO A 46 -10.88 1.72 -2.93
C PRO A 46 -10.13 2.39 -1.78
N GLY A 47 -10.26 3.70 -1.63
CA GLY A 47 -9.56 4.45 -0.60
C GLY A 47 -10.21 4.30 0.77
N GLU A 48 -9.38 4.37 1.80
CA GLU A 48 -9.79 4.40 3.19
C GLU A 48 -9.09 5.55 3.90
N ALA A 49 -9.84 6.25 4.76
CA ALA A 49 -9.27 7.32 5.58
C ALA A 49 -8.27 6.74 6.59
N THR A 50 -7.02 7.15 6.48
CA THR A 50 -5.93 6.66 7.32
C THR A 50 -5.38 7.75 8.23
N ALA A 51 -5.24 7.45 9.51
CA ALA A 51 -4.61 8.33 10.48
C ALA A 51 -3.09 8.07 10.55
N VAL A 52 -2.30 9.10 10.33
CA VAL A 52 -0.83 9.07 10.37
C VAL A 52 -0.36 9.82 11.61
N PRO A 53 -0.05 9.13 12.71
CA PRO A 53 0.45 9.76 13.93
C PRO A 53 1.94 10.05 13.84
N ALA A 54 2.38 11.14 14.49
CA ALA A 54 3.77 11.42 14.73
C ALA A 54 3.97 12.01 16.14
N MET A 55 5.06 11.62 16.79
CA MET A 55 5.46 12.16 18.09
C MET A 55 6.96 12.43 18.09
N SER A 56 7.35 13.56 18.65
CA SER A 56 8.76 13.91 18.80
C SER A 56 9.07 14.50 20.17
N ALA A 57 10.29 14.27 20.60
CA ALA A 57 10.85 14.82 21.82
C ALA A 57 12.23 15.44 21.55
N ILE A 58 12.47 16.66 22.01
CA ILE A 58 13.68 17.41 21.77
C ILE A 58 14.20 17.93 23.10
N PHE A 59 15.48 17.71 23.38
CA PHE A 59 16.14 18.05 24.62
C PHE A 59 17.47 18.78 24.35
N PRO A 60 17.56 20.08 24.66
CA PRO A 60 18.84 20.77 24.74
C PRO A 60 19.68 20.20 25.87
N VAL A 61 20.97 20.02 25.62
CA VAL A 61 21.92 19.44 26.59
C VAL A 61 22.68 20.57 27.29
N GLY A 62 22.12 21.10 28.36
CA GLY A 62 22.73 22.20 29.09
C GLY A 62 23.06 23.41 28.20
N ASP A 63 24.19 24.06 28.48
CA ASP A 63 24.70 25.20 27.70
C ASP A 63 25.77 24.80 26.66
N THR A 64 25.77 23.55 26.24
CA THR A 64 26.79 23.01 25.33
C THR A 64 26.59 23.33 23.85
N GLY A 65 25.47 23.94 23.47
CA GLY A 65 25.05 24.09 22.08
C GLY A 65 24.57 22.79 21.42
N MET A 66 24.56 21.69 22.19
CA MET A 66 24.09 20.38 21.71
C MET A 66 22.58 20.24 21.97
N THR A 67 21.86 19.66 21.03
CA THR A 67 20.46 19.26 21.18
C THR A 67 20.27 17.84 20.66
N VAL A 68 19.62 17.01 21.46
CA VAL A 68 19.25 15.64 21.06
C VAL A 68 17.75 15.53 20.88
N GLY A 69 17.32 14.60 20.05
CA GLY A 69 15.91 14.36 19.79
C GLY A 69 15.63 12.93 19.39
N ALA A 70 14.40 12.53 19.67
CA ALA A 70 13.82 11.28 19.18
C ALA A 70 12.46 11.57 18.54
N MET A 71 12.14 10.82 17.51
CA MET A 71 10.84 10.88 16.83
C MET A 71 10.37 9.48 16.50
N ILE A 72 9.08 9.24 16.67
CA ILE A 72 8.37 8.09 16.11
C ILE A 72 7.30 8.61 15.17
N SER A 73 7.22 8.03 13.98
CA SER A 73 6.26 8.43 12.96
C SER A 73 5.86 7.25 12.08
N ALA A 74 4.75 7.40 11.39
CA ALA A 74 4.28 6.46 10.38
C ALA A 74 4.23 7.17 9.02
N PRO A 75 5.37 7.36 8.32
CA PRO A 75 5.46 8.20 7.14
C PRO A 75 4.66 7.67 5.94
N PHE A 76 4.43 6.36 5.89
CA PHE A 76 3.62 5.71 4.87
C PHE A 76 2.57 4.83 5.50
N GLY A 77 1.31 5.06 5.16
CA GLY A 77 0.18 4.27 5.60
C GLY A 77 -0.94 4.44 4.59
N LEU A 78 -0.83 3.73 3.46
CA LEU A 78 -1.84 3.78 2.40
C LEU A 78 -2.42 2.38 2.20
N LYS A 79 -3.73 2.32 2.15
CA LYS A 79 -4.50 1.12 1.81
C LYS A 79 -5.45 1.44 0.67
N THR A 80 -5.48 0.53 -0.30
CA THR A 80 -6.54 0.47 -1.31
C THR A 80 -7.15 -0.91 -1.29
N GLU A 81 -8.47 -0.98 -1.25
CA GLU A 81 -9.21 -2.23 -1.25
C GLU A 81 -10.41 -2.11 -2.18
N TYR A 82 -10.43 -2.94 -3.22
CA TYR A 82 -11.50 -3.02 -4.18
C TYR A 82 -12.47 -4.16 -3.84
N GLU A 83 -13.72 -4.01 -4.25
CA GLU A 83 -14.69 -5.09 -4.13
C GLU A 83 -14.24 -6.35 -4.88
N ASN A 84 -14.48 -7.53 -4.32
CA ASN A 84 -14.04 -8.82 -4.90
C ASN A 84 -14.51 -9.07 -6.34
N GLY A 85 -15.63 -8.47 -6.74
CA GLY A 85 -16.23 -8.62 -8.06
C GLY A 85 -15.84 -7.54 -9.07
N TRP A 86 -14.85 -6.70 -8.80
CA TRP A 86 -14.50 -5.62 -9.72
C TRP A 86 -13.74 -6.11 -10.97
N VAL A 87 -13.81 -5.31 -12.02
CA VAL A 87 -13.24 -5.67 -13.34
C VAL A 87 -11.73 -5.85 -13.31
N GLY A 88 -11.02 -5.17 -12.42
CA GLY A 88 -9.55 -5.24 -12.29
C GLY A 88 -9.03 -6.25 -11.25
N ARG A 89 -9.88 -7.14 -10.71
CA ARG A 89 -9.53 -8.07 -9.63
C ARG A 89 -8.32 -8.97 -9.92
N TYR A 90 -8.01 -9.22 -11.18
CA TYR A 90 -6.83 -10.00 -11.58
C TYR A 90 -5.52 -9.19 -11.56
N THR A 91 -5.64 -7.87 -11.39
CA THR A 91 -4.49 -6.99 -11.24
C THR A 91 -4.21 -6.72 -9.77
N ALA A 92 -5.22 -6.29 -9.03
CA ALA A 92 -5.14 -6.05 -7.60
C ALA A 92 -6.53 -6.13 -6.97
N LEU A 93 -6.64 -6.64 -5.76
CA LEU A 93 -7.80 -6.52 -4.87
C LEU A 93 -7.47 -5.62 -3.70
N GLU A 94 -6.36 -5.87 -3.04
CA GLU A 94 -5.88 -5.10 -1.92
C GLU A 94 -4.41 -4.76 -2.13
N SER A 95 -4.06 -3.54 -1.77
CA SER A 95 -2.67 -3.10 -1.68
C SER A 95 -2.55 -2.22 -0.44
N GLU A 96 -1.79 -2.68 0.53
CA GLU A 96 -1.54 -1.96 1.77
C GLU A 96 -0.03 -1.88 2.01
N VAL A 97 0.43 -0.68 2.38
CA VAL A 97 1.80 -0.45 2.83
C VAL A 97 1.73 0.36 4.12
N LYS A 98 2.37 -0.14 5.16
CA LYS A 98 2.51 0.53 6.46
C LYS A 98 3.98 0.64 6.81
N THR A 99 4.39 1.80 7.30
CA THR A 99 5.73 1.99 7.83
C THR A 99 5.68 2.61 9.22
N VAL A 100 6.66 2.26 10.02
CA VAL A 100 6.91 2.88 11.32
C VAL A 100 8.39 3.21 11.42
N ASP A 101 8.67 4.49 11.68
CA ASP A 101 10.01 5.03 11.81
C ASP A 101 10.32 5.40 13.25
N LEU A 102 11.50 5.01 13.69
CA LEU A 102 12.15 5.53 14.89
C LEU A 102 13.37 6.33 14.47
N THR A 103 13.34 7.63 14.71
CA THR A 103 14.46 8.53 14.42
C THR A 103 15.13 8.98 15.72
N LEU A 104 16.45 8.83 15.79
CA LEU A 104 17.28 9.44 16.82
C LEU A 104 18.20 10.47 16.17
N SER A 105 18.29 11.66 16.75
CA SER A 105 19.03 12.75 16.14
C SER A 105 19.80 13.57 17.17
N ALA A 106 20.89 14.18 16.73
CA ALA A 106 21.65 15.15 17.48
C ALA A 106 22.04 16.32 16.59
N SER A 107 22.10 17.51 17.16
CA SER A 107 22.58 18.73 16.49
C SER A 107 23.51 19.50 17.38
N PHE A 108 24.45 20.21 16.77
CA PHE A 108 25.43 21.07 17.43
C PHE A 108 25.33 22.47 16.82
N ASP A 109 25.24 23.46 17.67
CA ASP A 109 25.26 24.87 17.32
C ASP A 109 26.60 25.46 17.75
N PHE A 110 27.37 25.96 16.79
CA PHE A 110 28.68 26.53 17.02
C PHE A 110 28.66 28.04 17.28
N GLY A 111 27.46 28.61 17.40
CA GLY A 111 27.31 30.04 17.79
C GLY A 111 27.68 31.06 16.72
N SER A 112 28.06 30.65 15.54
CA SER A 112 28.53 31.49 14.42
C SER A 112 27.71 31.23 13.14
N GLU A 113 26.39 31.28 13.22
CA GLU A 113 25.47 31.05 12.08
C GLU A 113 25.60 29.65 11.45
N VAL A 114 26.44 28.78 12.02
CA VAL A 114 26.67 27.41 11.54
C VAL A 114 26.20 26.41 12.57
N SER A 115 25.32 25.51 12.17
CA SER A 115 24.93 24.34 12.94
C SER A 115 25.07 23.09 12.11
N PHE A 116 25.41 21.98 12.77
CA PHE A 116 25.53 20.66 12.18
C PHE A 116 24.60 19.69 12.89
N GLY A 117 23.96 18.82 12.13
CA GLY A 117 23.07 17.80 12.67
C GLY A 117 23.21 16.48 11.94
N PHE A 118 22.98 15.40 12.65
CA PHE A 118 22.87 14.06 12.09
C PHE A 118 21.74 13.30 12.76
N GLY A 119 21.24 12.28 12.08
CA GLY A 119 20.21 11.40 12.60
C GLY A 119 20.39 9.99 12.07
N LEU A 120 19.90 9.04 12.85
CA LEU A 120 19.74 7.64 12.48
C LEU A 120 18.26 7.33 12.46
N VAL A 121 17.81 6.68 11.40
CA VAL A 121 16.43 6.22 11.23
C VAL A 121 16.44 4.70 11.18
N TYR A 122 15.60 4.10 12.01
CA TYR A 122 15.22 2.70 11.89
C TYR A 122 13.79 2.65 11.38
N GLU A 123 13.60 2.08 10.22
CA GLU A 123 12.29 1.91 9.58
C GLU A 123 11.91 0.44 9.55
N ARG A 124 10.65 0.17 9.92
CA ARG A 124 10.00 -1.10 9.68
C ARG A 124 8.86 -0.88 8.69
N ALA A 125 8.87 -1.64 7.60
CA ALA A 125 7.85 -1.60 6.57
C ALA A 125 7.11 -2.94 6.53
N GLU A 126 5.79 -2.89 6.38
CA GLU A 126 4.92 -4.05 6.14
C GLU A 126 4.14 -3.79 4.86
N ALA A 127 4.02 -4.81 4.01
CA ALA A 127 3.27 -4.71 2.76
C ALA A 127 2.36 -5.93 2.59
N THR A 128 1.11 -5.68 2.23
CA THR A 128 0.11 -6.70 1.89
C THR A 128 -0.41 -6.44 0.49
N LEU A 129 -0.31 -7.45 -0.37
CA LEU A 129 -0.79 -7.40 -1.73
C LEU A 129 -1.69 -8.60 -2.01
N SER A 130 -2.88 -8.37 -2.57
CA SER A 130 -3.77 -9.45 -2.97
C SER A 130 -4.35 -9.23 -4.36
N LYS A 131 -4.63 -10.32 -5.04
CA LYS A 131 -5.32 -10.33 -6.33
C LYS A 131 -6.06 -11.65 -6.55
N ALA A 132 -7.05 -11.63 -7.45
CA ALA A 132 -7.66 -12.85 -7.95
C ALA A 132 -6.79 -13.52 -9.03
N ILE A 133 -6.98 -14.81 -9.19
CA ILE A 133 -6.38 -15.64 -10.25
C ILE A 133 -7.50 -16.28 -11.03
N ASP A 134 -7.50 -16.10 -12.34
CA ASP A 134 -8.43 -16.76 -13.25
C ASP A 134 -7.95 -18.19 -13.55
N PHE A 135 -8.30 -19.12 -12.68
CA PHE A 135 -8.00 -20.55 -12.91
C PHE A 135 -8.78 -21.12 -14.09
N GLY A 136 -9.95 -20.58 -14.38
CA GLY A 136 -10.74 -20.98 -15.54
C GLY A 136 -9.98 -20.76 -16.85
N SER A 137 -9.40 -19.58 -17.05
CA SER A 137 -8.54 -19.30 -18.20
C SER A 137 -7.30 -20.20 -18.24
N SER A 138 -6.70 -20.46 -17.08
CA SER A 138 -5.50 -21.32 -16.99
C SER A 138 -5.80 -22.78 -17.38
N ILE A 139 -6.92 -23.32 -16.94
CA ILE A 139 -7.36 -24.68 -17.31
C ILE A 139 -7.65 -24.76 -18.80
N CYS A 140 -8.29 -23.75 -19.37
CA CYS A 140 -8.57 -23.69 -20.80
C CYS A 140 -7.31 -23.60 -21.66
N ALA A 141 -6.26 -22.94 -21.17
CA ALA A 141 -4.97 -22.88 -21.84
C ALA A 141 -4.27 -24.24 -21.91
N ILE A 142 -4.45 -25.09 -20.89
CA ILE A 142 -3.88 -26.45 -20.85
C ILE A 142 -4.71 -27.40 -21.70
N ASN A 143 -6.02 -27.35 -21.61
CA ASN A 143 -6.92 -28.21 -22.35
C ASN A 143 -8.20 -27.49 -22.76
N VAL A 144 -8.21 -26.98 -23.99
CA VAL A 144 -9.33 -26.22 -24.55
C VAL A 144 -10.63 -27.03 -24.61
N LEU A 145 -10.55 -28.37 -24.72
CA LEU A 145 -11.75 -29.25 -24.80
C LEU A 145 -12.58 -29.19 -23.50
N LEU A 146 -11.98 -28.87 -22.37
CA LEU A 146 -12.71 -28.70 -21.10
C LEU A 146 -13.55 -27.40 -21.07
N CYS A 147 -13.31 -26.48 -21.98
CA CYS A 147 -13.90 -25.17 -22.02
C CYS A 147 -14.81 -24.96 -23.24
N VAL A 148 -14.66 -25.79 -24.28
CA VAL A 148 -15.46 -25.77 -25.49
C VAL A 148 -16.44 -26.92 -25.44
N THR A 149 -17.55 -26.76 -24.74
CA THR A 149 -18.68 -27.69 -24.76
C THR A 149 -19.76 -27.15 -25.68
N PRO A 150 -20.69 -28.01 -26.17
CA PRO A 150 -21.85 -27.56 -26.97
C PRO A 150 -22.70 -26.52 -26.25
N ASP A 151 -22.60 -26.46 -24.94
CA ASP A 151 -23.27 -25.46 -24.11
C ASP A 151 -22.24 -24.64 -23.31
N PRO A 152 -21.76 -23.51 -23.84
CA PRO A 152 -20.76 -22.68 -23.15
C PRO A 152 -21.26 -22.06 -21.84
N VAL A 153 -22.57 -21.99 -21.63
CA VAL A 153 -23.17 -21.47 -20.39
C VAL A 153 -22.97 -22.45 -19.23
N ASN A 154 -23.04 -23.75 -19.52
CA ASN A 154 -22.90 -24.84 -18.54
C ASN A 154 -21.51 -25.48 -18.54
N ALA A 155 -20.56 -24.98 -19.33
CA ALA A 155 -19.17 -25.45 -19.25
C ALA A 155 -18.63 -25.25 -17.83
N PRO A 156 -18.11 -26.30 -17.17
CA PRO A 156 -17.63 -26.20 -15.80
C PRO A 156 -16.40 -25.30 -15.66
N TYR A 157 -15.66 -25.12 -16.74
CA TYR A 157 -14.48 -24.28 -16.82
C TYR A 157 -14.62 -23.23 -17.92
N GLY A 158 -13.91 -22.14 -17.79
CA GLY A 158 -13.91 -21.03 -18.74
C GLY A 158 -13.29 -19.78 -18.13
N PRO A 159 -12.93 -18.79 -18.97
CA PRO A 159 -12.43 -17.51 -18.47
C PRO A 159 -13.39 -16.89 -17.45
N GLN A 160 -12.81 -16.37 -16.36
CA GLN A 160 -13.53 -15.77 -15.23
C GLN A 160 -14.46 -16.74 -14.47
N LYS A 161 -14.28 -18.03 -14.66
CA LYS A 161 -14.91 -19.08 -13.86
C LYS A 161 -13.86 -19.73 -12.96
N ASN A 162 -14.26 -20.12 -11.76
CA ASN A 162 -13.37 -20.75 -10.77
C ASN A 162 -12.19 -19.82 -10.38
N ASP A 163 -12.51 -18.58 -10.08
CA ASP A 163 -11.52 -17.63 -9.57
C ASP A 163 -10.99 -18.10 -8.21
N GLY A 164 -9.71 -17.97 -8.01
CA GLY A 164 -9.02 -18.11 -6.73
C GLY A 164 -8.38 -16.79 -6.33
N GLY A 165 -7.72 -16.78 -5.19
CA GLY A 165 -7.01 -15.62 -4.70
C GLY A 165 -5.61 -15.96 -4.27
N ILE A 166 -4.72 -14.96 -4.33
CA ILE A 166 -3.40 -14.99 -3.72
C ILE A 166 -3.22 -13.76 -2.86
N VAL A 167 -2.66 -13.96 -1.68
CA VAL A 167 -2.24 -12.90 -0.77
C VAL A 167 -0.75 -13.06 -0.55
N VAL A 168 -0.02 -11.96 -0.67
CA VAL A 168 1.41 -11.90 -0.37
C VAL A 168 1.59 -10.86 0.74
N GLU A 169 2.18 -11.30 1.83
CA GLU A 169 2.54 -10.46 2.96
C GLU A 169 4.06 -10.48 3.11
N GLY A 170 4.64 -9.33 3.42
CA GLY A 170 6.08 -9.15 3.62
C GLY A 170 6.37 -8.12 4.71
N ASP A 171 7.43 -8.36 5.48
CA ASP A 171 7.99 -7.50 6.53
C ASP A 171 9.31 -6.88 6.09
#